data_6b01969aacdf5fbd628f29ef32ed784a
#
_entry.id   6b01969aacdf5fbd628f29ef32ed784a
#
_cell.length_a   1.000
_cell.length_b   1.000
_cell.length_c   1.000
_cell.angle_alpha   90.00
_cell.angle_beta   90.00
_cell.angle_gamma   90.00
#
_symmetry.space_group_name_H-M   'P 1'
#
loop_
_entity.id
_entity.type
_entity.pdbx_description
1 polymer ?
#
loop_
_entity_poly.entity_id
_entity_poly.type
_entity_poly.pdbx_seq_one_letter_code
_entity_poly.pdbx_strand_id
1 'polypeptide(L)'
;MFLWNVDSILNKMKLYMPNTYNTLEGILQINDDKIKEYLDENYKYTDSISIDYGILEKDNNIYVIPANIGWDDVGSWNAIERYADRDEDNNIHKSETIAIQCKNNIVITDKDKVLIDDLSDIYVIQNEGKIFIGKREN
;
A
#
# COMPACT_ATOMS: atom_id res chain seq x y z
N MET A 1 8.53 -9.62 -0.36
CA MET A 1 7.51 -10.70 -0.18
C MET A 1 8.02 -11.64 0.90
N PHE A 2 7.15 -12.06 1.84
CA PHE A 2 7.52 -12.97 2.92
C PHE A 2 6.84 -14.32 2.75
N LEU A 3 7.54 -15.37 3.09
CA LEU A 3 7.00 -16.73 3.19
C LEU A 3 7.26 -17.26 4.59
N TRP A 4 6.20 -17.58 5.32
CA TRP A 4 6.26 -18.04 6.68
C TRP A 4 5.60 -19.40 6.87
N ASN A 5 6.19 -20.23 7.71
CA ASN A 5 5.44 -21.29 8.36
C ASN A 5 4.62 -20.67 9.51
N VAL A 6 3.34 -21.06 9.65
CA VAL A 6 2.41 -20.46 10.61
C VAL A 6 2.92 -20.55 12.04
N ASP A 7 3.38 -21.73 12.46
CA ASP A 7 3.92 -21.91 13.82
C ASP A 7 5.17 -21.04 14.05
N SER A 8 6.01 -20.92 13.02
CA SER A 8 7.21 -20.10 13.11
C SER A 8 6.87 -18.63 13.33
N ILE A 9 5.99 -18.04 12.53
CA ILE A 9 5.63 -16.63 12.69
C ILE A 9 4.93 -16.36 14.02
N LEU A 10 4.02 -17.22 14.47
CA LEU A 10 3.34 -17.08 15.75
C LEU A 10 4.32 -17.14 16.92
N ASN A 11 5.27 -18.07 16.91
CA ASN A 11 6.32 -18.15 17.93
C ASN A 11 7.22 -16.90 17.93
N LYS A 12 7.56 -16.37 16.75
CA LYS A 12 8.36 -15.14 16.65
C LYS A 12 7.57 -13.90 17.11
N MET A 13 6.29 -13.81 16.78
CA MET A 13 5.42 -12.75 17.32
C MET A 13 5.34 -12.82 18.85
N LYS A 14 5.14 -14.00 19.41
CA LYS A 14 5.13 -14.18 20.87
C LYS A 14 6.42 -13.75 21.54
N LEU A 15 7.56 -13.99 20.88
CA LEU A 15 8.89 -13.66 21.42
C LEU A 15 9.23 -12.17 21.26
N TYR A 16 8.99 -11.59 20.10
CA TYR A 16 9.50 -10.27 19.73
C TYR A 16 8.45 -9.16 19.75
N MET A 17 7.16 -9.53 19.68
CA MET A 17 6.02 -8.61 19.66
C MET A 17 4.89 -9.12 20.59
N PRO A 18 5.16 -9.26 21.89
CA PRO A 18 4.23 -9.90 22.83
C PRO A 18 2.90 -9.17 22.96
N ASN A 19 2.86 -7.85 22.86
CA ASN A 19 1.60 -7.09 22.93
C ASN A 19 0.71 -7.43 21.73
N THR A 20 1.29 -7.44 20.52
CA THR A 20 0.57 -7.86 19.30
C THR A 20 0.09 -9.30 19.39
N TYR A 21 0.96 -10.22 19.81
CA TYR A 21 0.62 -11.62 19.96
C TYR A 21 -0.58 -11.81 20.92
N ASN A 22 -0.52 -11.24 22.12
CA ASN A 22 -1.58 -11.38 23.14
C ASN A 22 -2.90 -10.76 22.68
N THR A 23 -2.86 -9.62 22.00
CA THR A 23 -4.04 -8.98 21.42
C THR A 23 -4.69 -9.88 20.37
N LEU A 24 -3.91 -10.46 19.47
CA LEU A 24 -4.44 -11.34 18.42
C LEU A 24 -4.87 -12.70 18.95
N GLU A 25 -4.19 -13.26 19.95
CA GLU A 25 -4.57 -14.51 20.61
C GLU A 25 -5.97 -14.41 21.25
N GLY A 26 -6.35 -13.23 21.74
CA GLY A 26 -7.68 -12.97 22.28
C GLY A 26 -8.82 -13.21 21.27
N ILE A 27 -8.56 -13.12 19.97
CA ILE A 27 -9.54 -13.41 18.92
C ILE A 27 -10.03 -14.86 18.99
N LEU A 28 -9.17 -15.79 19.39
CA LEU A 28 -9.52 -17.21 19.50
C LEU A 28 -10.58 -17.51 20.56
N GLN A 29 -10.88 -16.55 21.43
CA GLN A 29 -11.85 -16.70 22.53
C GLN A 29 -13.21 -16.07 22.22
N ILE A 30 -13.38 -15.50 21.03
CA ILE A 30 -14.59 -14.77 20.64
C ILE A 30 -15.24 -15.37 19.39
N ASN A 31 -16.53 -15.11 19.22
CA ASN A 31 -17.25 -15.52 18.01
C ASN A 31 -16.86 -14.68 16.80
N ASP A 32 -16.91 -15.26 15.62
CA ASP A 32 -16.50 -14.62 14.35
C ASP A 32 -17.22 -13.30 14.07
N ASP A 33 -18.49 -13.20 14.43
CA ASP A 33 -19.30 -11.98 14.26
C ASP A 33 -18.84 -10.81 15.13
N LYS A 34 -18.06 -11.08 16.18
CA LYS A 34 -17.52 -10.08 17.11
C LYS A 34 -16.05 -9.73 16.90
N ILE A 35 -15.38 -10.36 15.97
CA ILE A 35 -13.94 -10.12 15.71
C ILE A 35 -13.68 -8.64 15.39
N LYS A 36 -14.53 -8.02 14.57
CA LYS A 36 -14.37 -6.63 14.20
C LYS A 36 -14.47 -5.70 15.41
N GLU A 37 -15.51 -5.88 16.24
CA GLU A 37 -15.71 -5.10 17.46
C GLU A 37 -14.50 -5.22 18.41
N TYR A 38 -14.05 -6.46 18.61
CA TYR A 38 -12.86 -6.73 19.43
C TYR A 38 -11.62 -6.04 18.89
N LEU A 39 -11.38 -6.07 17.58
CA LEU A 39 -10.23 -5.42 16.97
C LEU A 39 -10.32 -3.89 17.07
N ASP A 40 -11.49 -3.30 16.83
CA ASP A 40 -11.68 -1.85 16.96
C ASP A 40 -11.36 -1.35 18.39
N GLU A 41 -11.62 -2.16 19.41
CA GLU A 41 -11.32 -1.83 20.80
C GLU A 41 -9.87 -2.11 21.21
N ASN A 42 -9.28 -3.21 20.71
CA ASN A 42 -8.03 -3.75 21.25
C ASN A 42 -6.80 -3.53 20.34
N TYR A 43 -6.97 -3.27 19.04
CA TYR A 43 -5.86 -3.11 18.11
C TYR A 43 -4.88 -2.00 18.49
N LYS A 44 -5.34 -0.97 19.17
CA LYS A 44 -4.50 0.12 19.72
C LYS A 44 -3.44 -0.33 20.72
N TYR A 45 -3.57 -1.54 21.28
CA TYR A 45 -2.60 -2.08 22.24
C TYR A 45 -1.51 -2.93 21.56
N THR A 46 -1.59 -3.13 20.25
CA THR A 46 -0.55 -3.82 19.50
C THR A 46 0.71 -2.97 19.39
N ASP A 47 1.84 -3.62 19.13
CA ASP A 47 3.09 -2.92 18.88
C ASP A 47 3.00 -2.14 17.56
N SER A 48 3.22 -0.82 17.60
CA SER A 48 3.18 0.06 16.43
C SER A 48 4.51 -0.02 15.66
N ILE A 49 4.81 -1.19 15.12
CA ILE A 49 6.06 -1.48 14.41
C ILE A 49 5.77 -2.48 13.28
N SER A 50 6.44 -2.35 12.14
CA SER A 50 6.32 -3.32 11.06
C SER A 50 6.97 -4.64 11.44
N ILE A 51 6.55 -5.73 10.77
CA ILE A 51 7.11 -7.06 10.97
C ILE A 51 8.61 -7.12 10.61
N ASP A 52 9.07 -6.25 9.73
CA ASP A 52 10.48 -6.12 9.35
C ASP A 52 11.32 -5.76 10.56
N TYR A 53 10.98 -4.66 11.23
CA TYR A 53 11.68 -4.17 12.42
C TYR A 53 11.30 -4.96 13.69
N GLY A 54 10.06 -5.44 13.76
CA GLY A 54 9.55 -6.15 14.93
C GLY A 54 10.09 -7.57 15.04
N ILE A 55 10.29 -8.25 13.91
CA ILE A 55 10.70 -9.66 13.87
C ILE A 55 11.96 -9.88 13.05
N LEU A 56 11.97 -9.46 11.76
CA LEU A 56 13.04 -9.86 10.84
C LEU A 56 14.41 -9.35 11.26
N GLU A 57 14.53 -8.11 11.70
CA GLU A 57 15.81 -7.57 12.15
C GLU A 57 16.32 -8.19 13.47
N LYS A 58 15.44 -8.83 14.24
CA LYS A 58 15.78 -9.46 15.53
C LYS A 58 16.03 -10.95 15.42
N ASP A 59 15.56 -11.58 14.34
CA ASP A 59 15.67 -13.00 14.15
C ASP A 59 16.93 -13.38 13.34
N ASN A 60 17.75 -14.26 13.87
CA ASN A 60 18.94 -14.75 13.19
C ASN A 60 18.67 -15.94 12.25
N ASN A 61 17.43 -16.43 12.18
CA ASN A 61 17.06 -17.59 11.39
C ASN A 61 16.21 -17.19 10.18
N ILE A 62 16.77 -16.35 9.32
CA ILE A 62 16.14 -15.82 8.11
C ILE A 62 16.89 -16.33 6.88
N TYR A 63 16.14 -16.76 5.87
CA TYR A 63 16.66 -17.13 4.57
C TYR A 63 16.19 -16.16 3.51
N VAL A 64 17.08 -15.76 2.61
CA VAL A 64 16.79 -14.89 1.48
C VAL A 64 16.94 -15.66 0.19
N ILE A 65 15.91 -15.66 -0.63
CA ILE A 65 15.93 -16.24 -1.98
C ILE A 65 15.90 -15.10 -2.98
N PRO A 66 17.00 -14.80 -3.67
CA PRO A 66 16.99 -13.85 -4.78
C PRO A 66 16.06 -14.36 -5.89
N ALA A 67 15.09 -13.58 -6.29
CA ALA A 67 14.15 -13.96 -7.32
C ALA A 67 13.86 -12.79 -8.26
N ASN A 68 13.78 -13.08 -9.56
CA ASN A 68 13.29 -12.16 -10.57
C ASN A 68 11.98 -12.75 -11.12
N ILE A 69 10.87 -12.43 -10.47
CA ILE A 69 9.53 -12.96 -10.75
C ILE A 69 8.56 -11.90 -11.26
N GLY A 70 9.08 -10.73 -11.68
CA GLY A 70 8.25 -9.60 -12.10
C GLY A 70 7.43 -8.97 -10.96
N TRP A 71 7.81 -9.22 -9.69
CA TRP A 71 7.16 -8.57 -8.57
C TRP A 71 7.56 -7.11 -8.48
N ASP A 72 6.57 -6.26 -8.31
CA ASP A 72 6.77 -4.85 -8.03
C ASP A 72 5.78 -4.40 -6.95
N ASP A 73 6.26 -3.58 -6.03
CA ASP A 73 5.43 -2.97 -4.98
C ASP A 73 4.84 -1.66 -5.48
N VAL A 74 3.57 -1.69 -5.88
CA VAL A 74 2.82 -0.50 -6.33
C VAL A 74 2.28 0.23 -5.11
N GLY A 75 3.17 0.81 -4.30
CA GLY A 75 2.84 1.53 -3.07
C GLY A 75 2.61 3.04 -3.25
N SER A 76 2.80 3.59 -4.43
CA SER A 76 2.63 5.01 -4.71
C SER A 76 2.06 5.27 -6.11
N TRP A 77 1.51 6.47 -6.33
CA TRP A 77 1.04 6.87 -7.66
C TRP A 77 2.16 6.88 -8.71
N ASN A 78 3.39 7.20 -8.32
CA ASN A 78 4.54 7.16 -9.21
C ASN A 78 4.87 5.73 -9.69
N ALA A 79 4.52 4.70 -8.91
CA ALA A 79 4.71 3.32 -9.33
C ALA A 79 3.88 2.93 -10.56
N ILE A 80 2.74 3.60 -10.78
CA ILE A 80 1.88 3.38 -11.96
C ILE A 80 2.64 3.65 -13.27
N GLU A 81 3.63 4.52 -13.24
CA GLU A 81 4.44 4.86 -14.41
C GLU A 81 5.14 3.68 -15.05
N ARG A 82 5.43 2.65 -14.28
CA ARG A 82 6.11 1.45 -14.77
C ARG A 82 5.22 0.55 -15.60
N TYR A 83 3.88 0.77 -15.51
CA TYR A 83 2.87 -0.12 -16.09
C TYR A 83 1.84 0.58 -16.97
N ALA A 84 1.88 1.90 -17.04
CA ALA A 84 0.93 2.68 -17.80
C ALA A 84 1.54 3.24 -19.09
N ASP A 85 0.75 3.24 -20.15
CA ASP A 85 1.12 3.90 -21.38
C ASP A 85 1.16 5.42 -21.19
N ARG A 86 2.08 6.07 -21.91
CA ARG A 86 2.29 7.51 -21.87
C ARG A 86 2.01 8.12 -23.23
N ASP A 87 1.52 9.34 -23.22
CA ASP A 87 1.43 10.15 -24.43
C ASP A 87 2.78 10.78 -24.83
N GLU A 88 2.79 11.54 -25.92
CA GLU A 88 4.01 12.21 -26.44
C GLU A 88 4.63 13.23 -25.47
N ASP A 89 3.82 13.81 -24.58
CA ASP A 89 4.23 14.74 -23.53
C ASP A 89 4.47 14.06 -22.18
N ASN A 90 4.59 12.73 -22.18
CA ASN A 90 4.87 11.92 -20.99
C ASN A 90 3.75 11.92 -19.94
N ASN A 91 2.51 12.25 -20.32
CA ASN A 91 1.37 12.15 -19.41
C ASN A 91 0.79 10.72 -19.42
N ILE A 92 0.22 10.31 -18.31
CA ILE A 92 -0.50 9.06 -18.12
C ILE A 92 -1.98 9.36 -17.90
N HIS A 93 -2.83 8.81 -18.75
CA HIS A 93 -4.28 9.00 -18.66
C HIS A 93 -4.97 7.64 -18.51
N LYS A 94 -5.72 7.46 -17.42
CA LYS A 94 -6.62 6.31 -17.21
C LYS A 94 -8.11 6.72 -17.33
N SER A 95 -8.36 7.86 -17.98
CA SER A 95 -9.67 8.46 -18.16
C SER A 95 -9.68 9.30 -19.43
N GLU A 96 -10.86 9.73 -19.88
CA GLU A 96 -10.97 10.68 -20.98
C GLU A 96 -10.44 12.06 -20.52
N THR A 97 -9.19 12.34 -20.90
CA THR A 97 -8.48 13.55 -20.50
C THR A 97 -8.14 14.41 -21.70
N ILE A 98 -8.37 15.72 -21.59
CA ILE A 98 -7.88 16.72 -22.53
C ILE A 98 -6.75 17.47 -21.81
N ALA A 99 -5.54 17.32 -22.30
CA ALA A 99 -4.34 17.97 -21.77
C ALA A 99 -3.85 19.02 -22.78
N ILE A 100 -3.78 20.28 -22.40
CA ILE A 100 -3.31 21.40 -23.22
C ILE A 100 -2.04 21.95 -22.61
N GLN A 101 -0.94 21.92 -23.36
CA GLN A 101 0.39 22.38 -22.89
C GLN A 101 0.83 21.72 -21.55
N CYS A 102 0.46 20.46 -21.36
CA CYS A 102 0.67 19.71 -20.12
C CYS A 102 1.75 18.65 -20.29
N LYS A 103 2.62 18.47 -19.29
CA LYS A 103 3.69 17.47 -19.33
C LYS A 103 3.80 16.71 -18.03
N ASN A 104 4.14 15.42 -18.16
CA ASN A 104 4.53 14.58 -17.04
C ASN A 104 3.44 14.46 -15.94
N ASN A 105 2.17 14.44 -16.31
CA ASN A 105 1.04 14.34 -15.39
C ASN A 105 0.50 12.92 -15.30
N ILE A 106 -0.13 12.59 -14.17
CA ILE A 106 -0.89 11.35 -13.97
C ILE A 106 -2.34 11.73 -13.71
N VAL A 107 -3.26 11.35 -14.61
CA VAL A 107 -4.68 11.63 -14.48
C VAL A 107 -5.45 10.31 -14.47
N ILE A 108 -6.07 10.02 -13.33
CA ILE A 108 -6.86 8.81 -13.10
C ILE A 108 -8.20 9.20 -12.51
N THR A 109 -9.26 9.08 -13.28
CA THR A 109 -10.63 9.33 -12.82
C THR A 109 -11.56 8.19 -13.20
N ASP A 110 -12.63 7.98 -12.44
CA ASP A 110 -13.53 6.84 -12.67
C ASP A 110 -14.38 7.02 -13.92
N LYS A 111 -15.05 8.17 -14.04
CA LYS A 111 -16.04 8.43 -15.12
C LYS A 111 -16.02 9.86 -15.65
N ASP A 112 -15.42 10.77 -14.92
CA ASP A 112 -15.48 12.18 -15.28
C ASP A 112 -14.40 12.51 -16.31
N LYS A 113 -14.77 13.35 -17.28
CA LYS A 113 -13.82 13.94 -18.22
C LYS A 113 -13.03 15.02 -17.50
N VAL A 114 -11.74 15.02 -17.71
CA VAL A 114 -10.83 16.00 -17.10
C VAL A 114 -10.21 16.85 -18.19
N LEU A 115 -10.21 18.16 -18.00
CA LEU A 115 -9.44 19.10 -18.78
C LEU A 115 -8.37 19.71 -17.88
N ILE A 116 -7.12 19.60 -18.30
CA ILE A 116 -5.97 20.25 -17.66
C ILE A 116 -5.28 21.15 -18.67
N ASP A 117 -4.85 22.33 -18.23
CA ASP A 117 -4.21 23.33 -19.09
C ASP A 117 -3.02 23.98 -18.37
N ASP A 118 -1.89 24.05 -19.07
CA ASP A 118 -0.61 24.62 -18.60
C ASP A 118 -0.14 24.07 -17.24
N LEU A 119 -0.34 22.75 -17.01
CA LEU A 119 0.06 22.07 -15.78
C LEU A 119 1.11 20.98 -16.08
N SER A 120 2.12 20.90 -15.22
CA SER A 120 3.15 19.87 -15.30
C SER A 120 3.50 19.29 -13.93
N ASP A 121 3.96 18.04 -13.92
CA ASP A 121 4.40 17.34 -12.72
C ASP A 121 3.32 17.27 -11.62
N ILE A 122 2.09 17.00 -12.01
CA ILE A 122 0.98 16.80 -11.06
C ILE A 122 0.36 15.41 -11.21
N TYR A 123 -0.35 15.02 -10.17
CA TYR A 123 -1.34 13.95 -10.26
C TYR A 123 -2.74 14.48 -9.96
N VAL A 124 -3.72 13.96 -10.70
CA VAL A 124 -5.17 14.18 -10.52
C VAL A 124 -5.80 12.81 -10.36
N ILE A 125 -6.23 12.48 -9.17
CA ILE A 125 -6.79 11.17 -8.84
C ILE A 125 -8.19 11.35 -8.30
N GLN A 126 -9.16 10.66 -8.88
CA GLN A 126 -10.51 10.60 -8.36
C GLN A 126 -10.76 9.22 -7.74
N ASN A 127 -11.31 9.21 -6.53
CA ASN A 127 -11.79 8.02 -5.86
C ASN A 127 -13.01 8.33 -5.00
N GLU A 128 -14.06 7.52 -5.10
CA GLU A 128 -15.31 7.68 -4.33
C GLU A 128 -15.89 9.11 -4.36
N GLY A 129 -15.87 9.74 -5.54
CA GLY A 129 -16.39 11.11 -5.74
C GLY A 129 -15.51 12.22 -5.18
N LYS A 130 -14.34 11.91 -4.62
CA LYS A 130 -13.34 12.89 -4.18
C LYS A 130 -12.24 13.02 -5.22
N ILE A 131 -11.83 14.24 -5.50
CA ILE A 131 -10.70 14.52 -6.40
C ILE A 131 -9.51 14.96 -5.55
N PHE A 132 -8.40 14.32 -5.77
CA PHE A 132 -7.12 14.62 -5.15
C PHE A 132 -6.18 15.16 -6.21
N ILE A 133 -5.63 16.35 -5.99
CA ILE A 133 -4.66 17.01 -6.89
C ILE A 133 -3.42 17.31 -6.08
N GLY A 134 -2.28 16.88 -6.57
CA GLY A 134 -1.02 17.10 -5.89
C GLY A 134 0.17 17.18 -6.85
N LYS A 135 1.28 17.70 -6.35
CA LYS A 135 2.53 17.76 -7.09
C LYS A 135 3.21 16.39 -7.02
N ARG A 136 3.75 15.96 -8.14
CA ARG A 136 4.62 14.77 -8.18
C ARG A 136 5.98 15.15 -7.60
N GLU A 137 6.48 14.30 -6.71
CA GLU A 137 7.87 14.37 -6.27
C GLU A 137 8.72 13.56 -7.28
N ASN A 138 9.73 14.17 -7.80
CA ASN A 138 10.71 13.54 -8.71
C ASN A 138 11.73 12.73 -7.93
#